data_526989f0e16f593f22b6a9c27dddad72
#
_entry.id   526989f0e16f593f22b6a9c27dddad72
#
_cell.length_a   1.000
_cell.length_b   1.000
_cell.length_c   1.000
_cell.angle_alpha   90.00
_cell.angle_beta   90.00
_cell.angle_gamma   90.00
#
_symmetry.space_group_name_H-M   'P 1'
#
loop_
_entity.id
_entity.type
_entity.pdbx_description
1 polymer ?
#
loop_
_entity_poly.entity_id
_entity_poly.type
_entity_poly.pdbx_seq_one_letter_code
_entity_poly.pdbx_strand_id
1 'polypeptide(L)'
;MKRISERRWGTAIVLFCALVAHAGDKNQDRDRNKDNKEKAKAKPAAAQTVDSGSFGIFVKGQRVVTETFSIQQQNGSSVIKSELKSTSTAAHEQTSAMEIMPNGQLVRYEWDETSPAVSSVVVTPSNEFLIEKITTSASSKPAEQPFLMPNTSMILDNNFFVHREVLLWRYLAADCHPEGGHMQCQKEPAEFGVLVPQDRTSMRVRLELVGKDKINVHGAQRELMRLNLSGDGFNWQLWVDDSDQFKLMRVAIPADNTEVVRD
;
A
#
# COMPACT_ATOMS: atom_id res chain seq x y z
N MET A 1 -9.31 -53.01 -10.83
CA MET A 1 -9.45 -54.04 -9.76
C MET A 1 -8.43 -53.78 -8.69
N LYS A 2 -8.83 -53.81 -7.42
CA LYS A 2 -8.19 -53.66 -6.09
C LYS A 2 -8.29 -52.22 -5.54
N ARG A 3 -9.25 -52.00 -4.73
CA ARG A 3 -9.67 -52.29 -3.32
C ARG A 3 -9.22 -51.16 -2.38
N ILE A 4 -10.21 -50.53 -1.96
CA ILE A 4 -10.57 -49.68 -0.81
C ILE A 4 -9.90 -50.18 0.49
N SER A 5 -9.40 -49.26 1.31
CA SER A 5 -9.23 -49.47 2.75
C SER A 5 -9.63 -48.21 3.51
N GLU A 6 -10.83 -48.28 4.06
CA GLU A 6 -11.33 -47.40 5.12
C GLU A 6 -10.60 -47.71 6.43
N ARG A 7 -10.26 -46.66 7.20
CA ARG A 7 -10.05 -46.82 8.65
C ARG A 7 -10.81 -45.69 9.39
N ARG A 8 -11.93 -46.14 9.96
CA ARG A 8 -12.64 -45.48 11.07
C ARG A 8 -11.88 -45.71 12.37
N TRP A 9 -11.83 -44.72 13.22
CA TRP A 9 -11.75 -44.78 14.69
C TRP A 9 -12.03 -43.35 15.15
N GLY A 10 -12.95 -42.97 16.00
CA GLY A 10 -13.53 -43.69 17.15
C GLY A 10 -13.73 -42.60 18.21
N THR A 11 -14.98 -42.33 18.50
CA THR A 11 -15.57 -41.37 19.46
C THR A 11 -15.06 -41.67 20.89
N ALA A 12 -14.76 -40.59 21.65
CA ALA A 12 -14.81 -40.67 23.11
C ALA A 12 -15.39 -39.35 23.68
N ILE A 13 -16.62 -39.46 24.10
CA ILE A 13 -17.38 -38.56 24.95
C ILE A 13 -16.95 -38.80 26.38
N VAL A 14 -16.55 -37.78 27.10
CA VAL A 14 -16.58 -37.81 28.58
C VAL A 14 -17.38 -36.62 29.09
N LEU A 15 -18.56 -37.00 29.58
CA LEU A 15 -19.47 -36.19 30.38
C LEU A 15 -18.97 -36.18 31.83
N PHE A 16 -18.85 -35.03 32.45
CA PHE A 16 -18.81 -34.94 33.92
C PHE A 16 -19.80 -33.86 34.38
N CYS A 17 -20.92 -34.36 34.87
CA CYS A 17 -21.86 -33.65 35.75
C CYS A 17 -21.35 -33.70 37.18
N ALA A 18 -21.33 -32.56 37.88
CA ALA A 18 -21.44 -32.55 39.33
C ALA A 18 -22.25 -31.31 39.76
N LEU A 19 -23.50 -31.58 40.13
CA LEU A 19 -24.36 -30.70 40.93
C LEU A 19 -23.91 -30.74 42.39
N VAL A 20 -23.76 -29.58 43.01
CA VAL A 20 -24.01 -29.44 44.44
C VAL A 20 -24.73 -28.10 44.70
N ALA A 21 -25.97 -28.21 45.12
CA ALA A 21 -26.75 -27.14 45.70
C ALA A 21 -26.45 -27.07 47.21
N HIS A 22 -26.31 -25.84 47.75
CA HIS A 22 -26.75 -25.59 49.14
C HIS A 22 -27.16 -24.14 49.31
N ALA A 23 -28.32 -23.98 49.89
CA ALA A 23 -29.01 -22.77 50.26
C ALA A 23 -28.47 -22.20 51.61
N GLY A 24 -28.67 -20.92 51.85
CA GLY A 24 -28.51 -20.29 53.20
C GLY A 24 -28.31 -18.79 53.11
N ASP A 25 -29.31 -18.06 52.99
CA ASP A 25 -30.01 -16.99 53.74
C ASP A 25 -29.16 -15.93 54.53
N LYS A 26 -29.66 -14.70 54.42
CA LYS A 26 -29.62 -13.49 55.27
C LYS A 26 -28.61 -12.38 54.99
N ASN A 27 -29.26 -11.33 54.42
CA ASN A 27 -29.15 -9.88 54.82
C ASN A 27 -27.84 -9.33 55.34
N GLN A 28 -27.30 -8.36 54.60
CA GLN A 28 -27.09 -7.02 55.14
C GLN A 28 -26.85 -5.99 54.03
N ASP A 29 -27.57 -4.90 54.14
CA ASP A 29 -27.49 -3.64 53.40
C ASP A 29 -26.07 -2.98 53.44
N ARG A 30 -25.88 -2.10 52.45
CA ARG A 30 -24.88 -1.01 52.34
C ARG A 30 -23.53 -1.41 51.71
N ASP A 31 -23.31 -1.06 50.49
CA ASP A 31 -22.70 0.19 50.04
C ASP A 31 -22.69 0.25 48.52
N ARG A 32 -23.43 1.22 47.96
CA ARG A 32 -23.29 1.64 46.57
C ARG A 32 -21.95 2.37 46.43
N ASN A 33 -20.88 1.64 46.17
CA ASN A 33 -19.67 2.24 45.63
C ASN A 33 -19.73 2.07 44.09
N LYS A 34 -20.07 3.16 43.46
CA LYS A 34 -19.99 3.32 42.03
C LYS A 34 -18.52 3.27 41.61
N ASP A 35 -18.00 2.10 41.33
CA ASP A 35 -16.76 1.96 40.54
C ASP A 35 -17.04 2.40 39.13
N ASN A 36 -17.03 3.70 38.92
CA ASN A 36 -16.90 4.34 37.63
C ASN A 36 -15.43 4.12 37.19
N LYS A 37 -15.13 2.90 36.71
CA LYS A 37 -13.93 2.65 35.94
C LYS A 37 -14.12 3.41 34.62
N GLU A 38 -13.75 4.69 34.64
CA GLU A 38 -13.41 5.43 33.48
C GLU A 38 -12.43 4.55 32.68
N LYS A 39 -12.93 3.97 31.60
CA LYS A 39 -12.06 3.37 30.58
C LYS A 39 -11.16 4.50 30.10
N ALA A 40 -9.97 4.58 30.65
CA ALA A 40 -8.94 5.44 30.12
C ALA A 40 -8.83 5.15 28.63
N LYS A 41 -9.29 6.07 27.79
CA LYS A 41 -9.09 6.02 26.34
C LYS A 41 -7.59 5.95 26.15
N ALA A 42 -7.10 4.82 25.70
CA ALA A 42 -5.68 4.66 25.35
C ALA A 42 -5.30 5.82 24.43
N LYS A 43 -4.28 6.58 24.84
CA LYS A 43 -3.75 7.66 24.01
C LYS A 43 -3.35 7.07 22.67
N PRO A 44 -3.79 7.64 21.53
CA PRO A 44 -3.41 7.12 20.22
C PRO A 44 -1.88 6.98 20.17
N ALA A 45 -1.41 5.85 19.67
CA ALA A 45 0.02 5.65 19.47
C ALA A 45 0.55 6.75 18.54
N ALA A 46 1.71 7.30 18.86
CA ALA A 46 2.34 8.30 18.00
C ALA A 46 2.62 7.69 16.63
N ALA A 47 2.41 8.47 15.56
CA ALA A 47 2.74 8.05 14.23
C ALA A 47 4.23 7.74 14.11
N GLN A 48 4.59 6.59 13.54
CA GLN A 48 5.96 6.21 13.28
C GLN A 48 6.26 6.41 11.79
N THR A 49 7.28 7.21 11.48
CA THR A 49 7.76 7.35 10.10
C THR A 49 8.49 6.07 9.70
N VAL A 50 8.01 5.44 8.63
CA VAL A 50 8.61 4.26 8.01
C VAL A 50 9.63 4.69 6.98
N ASP A 51 9.24 5.64 6.10
CA ASP A 51 10.10 6.23 5.10
C ASP A 51 9.67 7.67 4.78
N SER A 52 10.63 8.46 4.29
CA SER A 52 10.37 9.81 3.77
C SER A 52 11.52 10.23 2.88
N GLY A 53 11.24 11.12 1.93
CA GLY A 53 12.26 11.61 1.03
C GLY A 53 11.67 12.39 -0.13
N SER A 54 12.47 12.49 -1.19
CA SER A 54 12.02 13.05 -2.46
C SER A 54 12.55 12.25 -3.65
N PHE A 55 11.83 12.36 -4.76
CA PHE A 55 12.23 11.87 -6.07
C PHE A 55 12.37 13.04 -7.04
N GLY A 56 13.50 13.10 -7.75
CA GLY A 56 13.64 13.94 -8.93
C GLY A 56 13.17 13.20 -10.17
N ILE A 57 12.24 13.77 -10.91
CA ILE A 57 11.77 13.25 -12.20
C ILE A 57 12.48 14.01 -13.31
N PHE A 58 13.21 13.26 -14.13
CA PHE A 58 14.05 13.78 -15.22
C PHE A 58 13.49 13.32 -16.56
N VAL A 59 13.30 14.24 -17.48
CA VAL A 59 12.97 13.95 -18.88
C VAL A 59 14.14 14.38 -19.75
N LYS A 60 14.70 13.48 -20.51
CA LYS A 60 15.91 13.73 -21.33
C LYS A 60 17.05 14.36 -20.53
N GLY A 61 17.23 13.90 -19.29
CA GLY A 61 18.30 14.35 -18.39
C GLY A 61 18.05 15.70 -17.68
N GLN A 62 16.90 16.34 -17.89
CA GLN A 62 16.53 17.58 -17.21
C GLN A 62 15.48 17.32 -16.14
N ARG A 63 15.71 17.78 -14.91
CA ARG A 63 14.71 17.69 -13.83
C ARG A 63 13.51 18.57 -14.17
N VAL A 64 12.34 17.96 -14.26
CA VAL A 64 11.09 18.65 -14.61
C VAL A 64 10.11 18.72 -13.44
N VAL A 65 10.18 17.76 -12.50
CA VAL A 65 9.30 17.66 -11.34
C VAL A 65 10.10 17.16 -10.14
N THR A 66 9.70 17.56 -8.96
CA THR A 66 10.12 16.94 -7.69
C THR A 66 8.89 16.42 -6.97
N GLU A 67 8.92 15.17 -6.57
CA GLU A 67 7.98 14.54 -5.66
C GLU A 67 8.58 14.53 -4.26
N THR A 68 7.88 15.04 -3.25
CA THR A 68 8.24 14.89 -1.83
C THR A 68 7.23 14.00 -1.16
N PHE A 69 7.67 13.03 -0.37
CA PHE A 69 6.77 12.05 0.21
C PHE A 69 7.11 11.66 1.65
N SER A 70 6.12 11.09 2.33
CA SER A 70 6.27 10.44 3.63
C SER A 70 5.36 9.23 3.74
N ILE A 71 5.86 8.16 4.38
CA ILE A 71 5.13 6.94 4.71
C ILE A 71 5.16 6.80 6.23
N GLN A 72 3.98 6.77 6.85
CA GLN A 72 3.83 6.71 8.30
C GLN A 72 2.92 5.55 8.69
N GLN A 73 3.26 4.85 9.77
CA GLN A 73 2.36 3.91 10.44
C GLN A 73 1.67 4.58 11.60
N GLN A 74 0.35 4.49 11.64
CA GLN A 74 -0.47 5.05 12.70
C GLN A 74 -1.72 4.20 12.90
N ASN A 75 -2.03 3.85 14.16
CA ASN A 75 -3.25 3.11 14.53
C ASN A 75 -3.48 1.80 13.75
N GLY A 76 -2.42 1.14 13.30
CA GLY A 76 -2.51 -0.12 12.56
C GLY A 76 -2.73 0.04 11.06
N SER A 77 -2.71 1.25 10.52
CA SER A 77 -2.69 1.52 9.07
C SER A 77 -1.39 2.21 8.65
N SER A 78 -1.10 2.18 7.36
CA SER A 78 -0.03 2.97 6.75
C SER A 78 -0.64 4.13 5.98
N VAL A 79 -0.16 5.33 6.24
CA VAL A 79 -0.56 6.56 5.55
C VAL A 79 0.60 7.05 4.70
N ILE A 80 0.38 7.10 3.41
CA ILE A 80 1.33 7.55 2.40
C ILE A 80 0.87 8.93 1.91
N LYS A 81 1.70 9.94 2.04
CA LYS A 81 1.44 11.29 1.55
C LYS A 81 2.51 11.71 0.58
N SER A 82 2.12 12.39 -0.47
CA SER A 82 3.04 12.90 -1.48
C SER A 82 2.59 14.24 -2.05
N GLU A 83 3.55 15.05 -2.42
CA GLU A 83 3.38 16.35 -3.06
C GLU A 83 4.29 16.44 -4.29
N LEU A 84 3.73 16.89 -5.40
CA LEU A 84 4.44 17.13 -6.66
C LEU A 84 4.55 18.61 -6.93
N LYS A 85 5.77 19.05 -7.26
CA LYS A 85 6.06 20.41 -7.70
C LYS A 85 6.82 20.40 -9.01
N SER A 86 6.22 20.99 -10.04
CA SER A 86 6.90 21.23 -11.31
C SER A 86 7.95 22.31 -11.16
N THR A 87 9.07 22.15 -11.89
CA THR A 87 10.12 23.20 -11.98
C THR A 87 9.79 24.28 -13.02
N SER A 88 8.74 24.09 -13.83
CA SER A 88 8.33 25.03 -14.85
C SER A 88 7.51 26.20 -14.28
N THR A 89 7.47 27.33 -15.00
CA THR A 89 6.68 28.53 -14.64
C THR A 89 5.17 28.28 -14.69
N ALA A 90 4.70 27.26 -15.41
CA ALA A 90 3.34 26.73 -15.33
C ALA A 90 3.33 25.66 -14.23
N ALA A 91 3.33 26.11 -12.98
CA ALA A 91 3.42 25.22 -11.83
C ALA A 91 2.24 24.25 -11.81
N HIS A 92 2.51 22.97 -11.99
CA HIS A 92 1.61 21.89 -11.62
C HIS A 92 1.86 21.56 -10.16
N GLU A 93 0.85 21.74 -9.34
CA GLU A 93 0.87 21.37 -7.93
C GLU A 93 -0.20 20.30 -7.69
N GLN A 94 0.26 19.15 -7.30
CA GLN A 94 -0.59 18.00 -7.00
C GLN A 94 -0.21 17.40 -5.65
N THR A 95 -1.20 16.89 -4.93
CA THR A 95 -0.99 16.13 -3.70
C THR A 95 -1.70 14.80 -3.78
N SER A 96 -1.18 13.81 -3.09
CA SER A 96 -1.87 12.54 -2.87
C SER A 96 -1.78 12.09 -1.43
N ALA A 97 -2.82 11.40 -0.97
CA ALA A 97 -2.85 10.70 0.30
C ALA A 97 -3.49 9.33 0.11
N MET A 98 -2.79 8.28 0.51
CA MET A 98 -3.29 6.91 0.46
C MET A 98 -3.19 6.28 1.84
N GLU A 99 -4.28 5.68 2.31
CA GLU A 99 -4.30 4.90 3.54
C GLU A 99 -4.57 3.44 3.23
N ILE A 100 -3.72 2.55 3.74
CA ILE A 100 -3.81 1.09 3.56
C ILE A 100 -3.70 0.37 4.91
N MET A 101 -4.43 -0.72 5.05
CA MET A 101 -4.32 -1.64 6.18
C MET A 101 -3.07 -2.53 6.05
N PRO A 102 -2.59 -3.18 7.14
CA PRO A 102 -1.43 -4.07 7.10
C PRO A 102 -1.58 -5.25 6.13
N ASN A 103 -2.81 -5.68 5.85
CA ASN A 103 -3.11 -6.72 4.87
C ASN A 103 -3.17 -6.20 3.42
N GLY A 104 -2.79 -4.93 3.20
CA GLY A 104 -2.78 -4.28 1.90
C GLY A 104 -4.14 -3.81 1.40
N GLN A 105 -5.20 -3.86 2.23
CA GLN A 105 -6.50 -3.32 1.85
C GLN A 105 -6.47 -1.80 1.82
N LEU A 106 -6.99 -1.22 0.73
CA LEU A 106 -7.18 0.22 0.61
C LEU A 106 -8.27 0.66 1.60
N VAL A 107 -7.97 1.69 2.39
CA VAL A 107 -8.96 2.39 3.23
C VAL A 107 -9.49 3.59 2.47
N ARG A 108 -8.59 4.39 1.93
CA ARG A 108 -8.91 5.60 1.19
C ARG A 108 -7.73 6.04 0.34
N TYR A 109 -8.02 6.63 -0.80
CA TYR A 109 -7.08 7.39 -1.62
C TYR A 109 -7.70 8.76 -1.94
N GLU A 110 -6.87 9.79 -1.89
CA GLU A 110 -7.21 11.17 -2.24
C GLU A 110 -6.11 11.72 -3.16
N TRP A 111 -6.54 12.47 -4.15
CA TRP A 111 -5.68 13.23 -5.03
C TRP A 111 -6.30 14.61 -5.28
N ASP A 112 -5.48 15.62 -5.20
CA ASP A 112 -5.88 16.98 -5.45
C ASP A 112 -4.89 17.67 -6.39
N GLU A 113 -5.40 18.40 -7.36
CA GLU A 113 -4.65 19.30 -8.22
C GLU A 113 -5.16 20.73 -7.99
N THR A 114 -4.24 21.63 -7.71
CA THR A 114 -4.56 23.05 -7.47
C THR A 114 -4.18 23.94 -8.64
N SER A 115 -3.30 23.49 -9.52
CA SER A 115 -2.83 24.20 -10.71
C SER A 115 -2.47 23.20 -11.82
N PRO A 116 -2.80 23.47 -13.10
CA PRO A 116 -3.46 24.67 -13.65
C PRO A 116 -4.99 24.71 -13.47
N ALA A 117 -5.61 23.60 -13.16
CA ALA A 117 -7.04 23.47 -12.92
C ALA A 117 -7.31 22.84 -11.56
N VAL A 118 -8.36 23.27 -10.88
CA VAL A 118 -8.75 22.65 -9.62
C VAL A 118 -9.52 21.36 -9.92
N SER A 119 -9.00 20.26 -9.45
CA SER A 119 -9.60 18.95 -9.61
C SER A 119 -9.26 18.08 -8.39
N SER A 120 -10.14 17.16 -8.02
CA SER A 120 -9.89 16.21 -6.95
C SER A 120 -10.48 14.85 -7.27
N VAL A 121 -9.83 13.81 -6.78
CA VAL A 121 -10.27 12.43 -6.87
C VAL A 121 -10.24 11.80 -5.49
N VAL A 122 -11.30 11.08 -5.15
CA VAL A 122 -11.37 10.28 -3.93
C VAL A 122 -11.76 8.87 -4.32
N VAL A 123 -10.97 7.87 -3.89
CA VAL A 123 -11.30 6.44 -4.07
C VAL A 123 -11.56 5.82 -2.71
N THR A 124 -12.70 5.15 -2.57
CA THR A 124 -13.06 4.43 -1.35
C THR A 124 -13.60 3.04 -1.68
N PRO A 125 -13.27 2.02 -0.89
CA PRO A 125 -13.89 0.70 -1.02
C PRO A 125 -15.38 0.74 -0.65
N SER A 126 -16.19 -0.01 -1.41
CA SER A 126 -17.61 -0.23 -1.11
C SER A 126 -18.00 -1.64 -1.60
N ASN A 127 -18.12 -2.59 -0.68
CA ASN A 127 -18.32 -4.01 -0.98
C ASN A 127 -17.24 -4.56 -1.93
N GLU A 128 -17.63 -5.02 -3.13
CA GLU A 128 -16.75 -5.57 -4.16
C GLU A 128 -16.22 -4.49 -5.13
N PHE A 129 -16.48 -3.23 -4.85
CA PHE A 129 -16.11 -2.12 -5.73
C PHE A 129 -15.13 -1.18 -5.06
N LEU A 130 -14.30 -0.56 -5.87
CA LEU A 130 -13.67 0.72 -5.57
C LEU A 130 -14.52 1.81 -6.21
N ILE A 131 -15.01 2.75 -5.41
CA ILE A 131 -15.81 3.87 -5.89
C ILE A 131 -14.90 5.09 -6.02
N GLU A 132 -14.75 5.54 -7.24
CA GLU A 132 -14.03 6.77 -7.55
C GLU A 132 -15.02 7.95 -7.66
N LYS A 133 -14.73 9.03 -6.93
CA LYS A 133 -15.46 10.30 -6.99
C LYS A 133 -14.55 11.39 -7.49
N ILE A 134 -14.95 12.04 -8.57
CA ILE A 134 -14.17 13.07 -9.23
C ILE A 134 -14.92 14.39 -9.13
N THR A 135 -14.23 15.40 -8.64
CA THR A 135 -14.73 16.78 -8.58
C THR A 135 -13.83 17.66 -9.43
N THR A 136 -14.42 18.50 -10.26
CA THR A 136 -13.70 19.49 -11.08
C THR A 136 -14.30 20.87 -10.85
N SER A 137 -13.52 21.92 -11.10
CA SER A 137 -14.00 23.31 -11.01
C SER A 137 -15.18 23.60 -11.95
N ALA A 138 -15.33 22.81 -13.01
CA ALA A 138 -16.42 22.97 -13.99
C ALA A 138 -17.75 22.31 -13.56
N SER A 139 -17.74 21.48 -12.51
CA SER A 139 -18.91 20.71 -12.07
C SER A 139 -19.20 20.92 -10.61
N SER A 140 -20.45 21.29 -10.29
CA SER A 140 -20.94 21.40 -8.91
C SER A 140 -21.24 20.05 -8.25
N LYS A 141 -21.29 18.97 -9.02
CA LYS A 141 -21.57 17.60 -8.52
C LYS A 141 -20.42 16.69 -8.89
N PRO A 142 -19.90 15.90 -7.92
CA PRO A 142 -18.94 14.85 -8.23
C PRO A 142 -19.50 13.85 -9.23
N ALA A 143 -18.67 13.43 -10.18
CA ALA A 143 -18.93 12.24 -10.98
C ALA A 143 -18.47 11.01 -10.19
N GLU A 144 -19.28 9.95 -10.19
CA GLU A 144 -18.93 8.68 -9.54
C GLU A 144 -18.73 7.59 -10.58
N GLN A 145 -17.67 6.81 -10.39
CA GLN A 145 -17.38 5.63 -11.23
C GLN A 145 -17.05 4.44 -10.34
N PRO A 146 -17.83 3.35 -10.41
CA PRO A 146 -17.49 2.11 -9.74
C PRO A 146 -16.53 1.27 -10.59
N PHE A 147 -15.53 0.69 -9.92
CA PHE A 147 -14.64 -0.34 -10.50
C PHE A 147 -14.87 -1.65 -9.75
N LEU A 148 -15.21 -2.70 -10.46
CA LEU A 148 -15.32 -4.06 -9.88
C LEU A 148 -13.92 -4.58 -9.60
N MET A 149 -13.41 -4.27 -8.43
CA MET A 149 -12.06 -4.59 -7.98
C MET A 149 -12.08 -4.90 -6.49
N PRO A 150 -11.34 -5.93 -6.03
CA PRO A 150 -11.20 -6.18 -4.60
C PRO A 150 -10.52 -4.99 -3.91
N ASN A 151 -10.88 -4.76 -2.66
CA ASN A 151 -10.27 -3.69 -1.85
C ASN A 151 -8.77 -3.90 -1.57
N THR A 152 -8.23 -5.07 -1.92
CA THR A 152 -6.80 -5.36 -1.92
C THR A 152 -6.09 -4.89 -3.18
N SER A 153 -6.81 -4.34 -4.17
CA SER A 153 -6.18 -3.70 -5.33
C SER A 153 -5.41 -2.46 -4.93
N MET A 154 -4.33 -2.21 -5.65
CA MET A 154 -3.44 -1.08 -5.35
C MET A 154 -3.83 0.16 -6.16
N ILE A 155 -3.56 1.32 -5.61
CA ILE A 155 -3.51 2.56 -6.39
C ILE A 155 -2.13 2.66 -7.02
N LEU A 156 -2.09 2.85 -8.32
CA LEU A 156 -0.85 3.12 -9.07
C LEU A 156 -1.02 4.43 -9.85
N ASP A 157 -1.01 5.52 -9.12
CA ASP A 157 -1.12 6.85 -9.68
C ASP A 157 0.02 7.13 -10.69
N ASN A 158 -0.29 7.75 -11.81
CA ASN A 158 0.68 8.01 -12.88
C ASN A 158 1.81 8.95 -12.45
N ASN A 159 1.53 9.86 -11.54
CA ASN A 159 2.41 10.96 -11.21
C ASN A 159 3.28 10.70 -9.98
N PHE A 160 2.79 9.89 -9.01
CA PHE A 160 3.46 9.68 -7.72
C PHE A 160 4.25 8.37 -7.68
N PHE A 161 5.56 8.47 -7.63
CA PHE A 161 6.48 7.32 -7.66
C PHE A 161 6.52 6.57 -6.32
N VAL A 162 6.19 7.22 -5.21
CA VAL A 162 6.04 6.55 -3.91
C VAL A 162 5.05 5.38 -3.96
N HIS A 163 4.02 5.43 -4.82
CA HIS A 163 3.09 4.31 -4.97
C HIS A 163 3.76 3.05 -5.55
N ARG A 164 4.83 3.22 -6.37
CA ARG A 164 5.64 2.10 -6.87
C ARG A 164 6.47 1.47 -5.76
N GLU A 165 6.96 2.28 -4.82
CA GLU A 165 7.64 1.77 -3.63
C GLU A 165 6.70 0.92 -2.75
N VAL A 166 5.49 1.39 -2.51
CA VAL A 166 4.48 0.64 -1.75
C VAL A 166 4.09 -0.66 -2.46
N LEU A 167 3.95 -0.64 -3.80
CA LEU A 167 3.68 -1.83 -4.60
C LEU A 167 4.84 -2.84 -4.52
N LEU A 168 6.09 -2.36 -4.55
CA LEU A 168 7.29 -3.19 -4.36
C LEU A 168 7.31 -3.86 -3.00
N TRP A 169 7.05 -3.13 -1.92
CA TRP A 169 7.01 -3.72 -0.58
C TRP A 169 5.93 -4.79 -0.46
N ARG A 170 4.78 -4.57 -1.09
CA ARG A 170 3.73 -5.57 -1.15
C ARG A 170 4.15 -6.83 -1.90
N TYR A 171 4.82 -6.68 -3.05
CA TYR A 171 5.39 -7.79 -3.79
C TYR A 171 6.39 -8.57 -2.95
N LEU A 172 7.34 -7.88 -2.32
CA LEU A 172 8.35 -8.52 -1.48
C LEU A 172 7.73 -9.28 -0.30
N ALA A 173 6.68 -8.72 0.30
CA ALA A 173 5.99 -9.36 1.43
C ALA A 173 5.14 -10.58 1.03
N ALA A 174 4.60 -10.61 -0.21
CA ALA A 174 3.71 -11.67 -0.67
C ALA A 174 4.46 -12.83 -1.36
N ASP A 175 5.48 -12.50 -2.17
CA ASP A 175 6.07 -13.43 -3.13
C ASP A 175 7.55 -13.73 -2.85
N CYS A 176 8.13 -13.09 -1.84
CA CYS A 176 9.55 -13.23 -1.52
C CYS A 176 9.78 -13.61 -0.05
N HIS A 177 10.91 -14.24 0.21
CA HIS A 177 11.36 -14.59 1.57
C HIS A 177 12.89 -14.46 1.68
N PRO A 178 13.42 -14.15 2.86
CA PRO A 178 14.85 -14.12 3.07
C PRO A 178 15.44 -15.53 3.11
N GLU A 179 16.47 -15.78 2.30
CA GLU A 179 17.21 -17.03 2.26
C GLU A 179 18.71 -16.76 2.07
N GLY A 180 19.55 -17.30 2.94
CA GLY A 180 21.01 -17.15 2.82
C GLY A 180 21.53 -15.71 2.85
N GLY A 181 20.79 -14.78 3.47
CA GLY A 181 21.15 -13.36 3.52
C GLY A 181 20.74 -12.56 2.28
N HIS A 182 19.98 -13.17 1.38
CA HIS A 182 19.42 -12.54 0.18
C HIS A 182 17.91 -12.73 0.15
N MET A 183 17.23 -11.87 -0.62
CA MET A 183 15.80 -12.02 -0.90
C MET A 183 15.63 -13.01 -2.06
N GLN A 184 14.89 -14.09 -1.82
CA GLN A 184 14.46 -15.05 -2.83
C GLN A 184 13.00 -14.81 -3.13
N CYS A 185 12.67 -14.64 -4.40
CA CYS A 185 11.31 -14.44 -4.87
C CYS A 185 10.87 -15.62 -5.76
N GLN A 186 9.57 -15.75 -5.96
CA GLN A 186 9.02 -16.73 -6.90
C GLN A 186 9.57 -16.45 -8.30
N LYS A 187 9.74 -17.52 -9.10
CA LYS A 187 10.29 -17.40 -10.46
C LYS A 187 9.31 -16.76 -11.44
N GLU A 188 8.01 -16.97 -11.20
CA GLU A 188 6.97 -16.40 -12.04
C GLU A 188 6.70 -14.95 -11.60
N PRO A 189 6.43 -14.04 -12.55
CA PRO A 189 6.05 -12.68 -12.22
C PRO A 189 4.77 -12.64 -11.37
N ALA A 190 4.78 -11.84 -10.31
CA ALA A 190 3.57 -11.61 -9.51
C ALA A 190 2.63 -10.64 -10.21
N GLU A 191 1.34 -10.95 -10.22
CA GLU A 191 0.30 -10.10 -10.81
C GLU A 191 -0.47 -9.32 -9.74
N PHE A 192 -0.66 -8.03 -10.00
CA PHE A 192 -1.44 -7.14 -9.15
C PHE A 192 -2.51 -6.42 -9.96
N GLY A 193 -3.73 -6.37 -9.42
CA GLY A 193 -4.75 -5.46 -9.91
C GLY A 193 -4.46 -4.04 -9.40
N VAL A 194 -4.42 -3.09 -10.30
CA VAL A 194 -4.19 -1.68 -9.95
C VAL A 194 -5.27 -0.78 -10.54
N LEU A 195 -5.62 0.28 -9.81
CA LEU A 195 -6.43 1.38 -10.30
C LEU A 195 -5.51 2.58 -10.54
N VAL A 196 -5.65 3.20 -11.71
CA VAL A 196 -5.00 4.46 -12.09
C VAL A 196 -6.08 5.55 -12.10
N PRO A 197 -6.24 6.29 -11.00
CA PRO A 197 -7.40 7.16 -10.82
C PRO A 197 -7.47 8.29 -11.85
N GLN A 198 -6.34 8.94 -12.19
CA GLN A 198 -6.33 10.04 -13.15
C GLN A 198 -6.80 9.60 -14.55
N ASP A 199 -6.51 8.35 -14.93
CA ASP A 199 -6.91 7.79 -16.22
C ASP A 199 -8.28 7.10 -16.15
N ARG A 200 -8.86 6.99 -14.95
CA ARG A 200 -10.11 6.26 -14.71
C ARG A 200 -10.08 4.85 -15.26
N THR A 201 -8.96 4.18 -15.07
CA THR A 201 -8.75 2.84 -15.64
C THR A 201 -8.22 1.87 -14.60
N SER A 202 -8.56 0.62 -14.78
CA SER A 202 -7.98 -0.47 -14.01
C SER A 202 -7.21 -1.39 -14.94
N MET A 203 -6.10 -1.92 -14.46
CA MET A 203 -5.27 -2.83 -15.23
C MET A 203 -4.62 -3.89 -14.34
N ARG A 204 -4.03 -4.89 -14.96
CA ARG A 204 -3.10 -5.81 -14.29
C ARG A 204 -1.68 -5.37 -14.59
N VAL A 205 -0.87 -5.37 -13.56
CA VAL A 205 0.57 -5.16 -13.66
C VAL A 205 1.31 -6.38 -13.15
N ARG A 206 2.52 -6.59 -13.66
CA ARG A 206 3.41 -7.69 -13.28
C ARG A 206 4.68 -7.14 -12.69
N LEU A 207 5.10 -7.71 -11.58
CA LEU A 207 6.38 -7.46 -10.95
C LEU A 207 7.23 -8.71 -10.97
N GLU A 208 8.49 -8.57 -11.35
CA GLU A 208 9.46 -9.65 -11.45
C GLU A 208 10.82 -9.18 -10.91
N LEU A 209 11.41 -9.95 -10.02
CA LEU A 209 12.80 -9.76 -9.62
C LEU A 209 13.72 -10.31 -10.71
N VAL A 210 14.52 -9.44 -11.31
CA VAL A 210 15.44 -9.81 -12.40
C VAL A 210 16.82 -10.20 -11.88
N GLY A 211 17.28 -9.54 -10.81
CA GLY A 211 18.61 -9.77 -10.22
C GLY A 211 19.15 -8.54 -9.54
N LYS A 212 20.49 -8.39 -9.54
CA LYS A 212 21.18 -7.22 -9.00
C LYS A 212 22.01 -6.54 -10.08
N ASP A 213 21.99 -5.22 -10.07
CA ASP A 213 22.78 -4.38 -10.97
C ASP A 213 23.66 -3.42 -10.17
N LYS A 214 24.87 -3.16 -10.68
CA LYS A 214 25.70 -2.08 -10.20
C LYS A 214 25.37 -0.81 -10.98
N ILE A 215 24.74 0.13 -10.35
CA ILE A 215 24.37 1.41 -10.97
C ILE A 215 24.96 2.58 -10.19
N ASN A 216 25.09 3.72 -10.86
CA ASN A 216 25.50 4.95 -10.22
C ASN A 216 24.27 5.68 -9.67
N VAL A 217 24.26 5.93 -8.37
CA VAL A 217 23.25 6.74 -7.68
C VAL A 217 23.97 7.83 -6.92
N HIS A 218 23.67 9.09 -7.19
CA HIS A 218 24.30 10.27 -6.58
C HIS A 218 25.85 10.26 -6.67
N GLY A 219 26.39 9.82 -7.80
CA GLY A 219 27.84 9.76 -8.01
C GLY A 219 28.55 8.59 -7.33
N ALA A 220 27.85 7.74 -6.58
CA ALA A 220 28.36 6.53 -5.97
C ALA A 220 27.84 5.28 -6.68
N GLN A 221 28.72 4.31 -6.93
CA GLN A 221 28.32 3.01 -7.46
C GLN A 221 27.70 2.20 -6.34
N ARG A 222 26.45 1.74 -6.53
CA ARG A 222 25.70 0.88 -5.61
C ARG A 222 25.25 -0.38 -6.32
N GLU A 223 25.22 -1.49 -5.59
CA GLU A 223 24.60 -2.73 -6.06
C GLU A 223 23.17 -2.77 -5.54
N LEU A 224 22.19 -2.72 -6.45
CA LEU A 224 20.77 -2.64 -6.14
C LEU A 224 20.03 -3.80 -6.76
N MET A 225 18.94 -4.24 -6.12
CA MET A 225 18.00 -5.18 -6.72
C MET A 225 17.29 -4.52 -7.89
N ARG A 226 17.28 -5.19 -9.06
CA ARG A 226 16.53 -4.76 -10.22
C ARG A 226 15.25 -5.57 -10.36
N LEU A 227 14.13 -4.86 -10.48
CA LEU A 227 12.83 -5.42 -10.80
C LEU A 227 12.31 -4.83 -12.10
N ASN A 228 11.48 -5.62 -12.80
CA ASN A 228 10.67 -5.12 -13.91
C ASN A 228 9.24 -4.96 -13.44
N LEU A 229 8.65 -3.80 -13.73
CA LEU A 229 7.22 -3.53 -13.60
C LEU A 229 6.64 -3.38 -14.99
N SER A 230 5.77 -4.28 -15.39
CA SER A 230 5.17 -4.29 -16.72
C SER A 230 3.64 -4.36 -16.67
N GLY A 231 3.00 -3.85 -17.71
CA GLY A 231 1.57 -3.89 -17.93
C GLY A 231 1.29 -3.70 -19.42
N ASP A 232 0.01 -3.54 -19.76
CA ASP A 232 -0.38 -3.30 -21.14
C ASP A 232 0.24 -1.98 -21.64
N GLY A 233 1.19 -2.10 -22.57
CA GLY A 233 1.82 -0.96 -23.22
C GLY A 233 3.00 -0.33 -22.50
N PHE A 234 3.43 -0.84 -21.37
CA PHE A 234 4.62 -0.31 -20.66
C PHE A 234 5.50 -1.40 -20.05
N ASN A 235 6.78 -1.06 -19.89
CA ASN A 235 7.77 -1.86 -19.17
C ASN A 235 8.79 -0.92 -18.53
N TRP A 236 8.82 -0.88 -17.19
CA TRP A 236 9.67 -0.01 -16.39
C TRP A 236 10.66 -0.84 -15.62
N GLN A 237 11.83 -0.27 -15.43
CA GLN A 237 12.87 -0.88 -14.60
C GLN A 237 12.95 -0.11 -13.29
N LEU A 238 12.95 -0.87 -12.19
CA LEU A 238 13.01 -0.32 -10.83
C LEU A 238 14.24 -0.86 -10.13
N TRP A 239 14.98 0.01 -9.43
CA TRP A 239 16.12 -0.37 -8.60
C TRP A 239 15.84 -0.05 -7.15
N VAL A 240 16.09 -1.05 -6.29
CA VAL A 240 15.73 -1.05 -4.88
C VAL A 240 16.96 -1.35 -4.04
N ASP A 241 17.15 -0.61 -2.97
CA ASP A 241 18.22 -0.83 -2.01
C ASP A 241 17.79 -1.88 -0.97
N ASP A 242 18.24 -3.13 -1.13
CA ASP A 242 17.93 -4.22 -0.21
C ASP A 242 18.70 -4.12 1.13
N SER A 243 19.67 -3.24 1.22
CA SER A 243 20.39 -2.93 2.45
C SER A 243 19.73 -1.85 3.30
N ASP A 244 18.82 -1.06 2.72
CA ASP A 244 18.11 0.04 3.41
C ASP A 244 16.59 -0.10 3.21
N GLN A 245 15.98 -1.04 3.91
CA GLN A 245 14.51 -1.21 3.99
C GLN A 245 13.80 -1.36 2.63
N PHE A 246 14.51 -1.82 1.60
CA PHE A 246 14.00 -1.96 0.24
C PHE A 246 13.44 -0.65 -0.34
N LYS A 247 14.13 0.45 -0.09
CA LYS A 247 13.77 1.76 -0.64
C LYS A 247 13.93 1.79 -2.15
N LEU A 248 12.96 2.39 -2.81
CA LEU A 248 13.04 2.66 -4.25
C LEU A 248 14.07 3.77 -4.50
N MET A 249 15.11 3.44 -5.24
CA MET A 249 16.23 4.36 -5.53
C MET A 249 16.14 4.98 -6.92
N ARG A 250 15.64 4.21 -7.90
CA ARG A 250 15.59 4.65 -9.28
C ARG A 250 14.46 3.95 -10.04
N VAL A 251 13.84 4.67 -10.99
CA VAL A 251 12.95 4.10 -12.00
C VAL A 251 13.42 4.58 -13.37
N ALA A 252 13.49 3.68 -14.35
CA ALA A 252 13.69 4.04 -15.75
C ALA A 252 12.45 3.72 -16.55
N ILE A 253 12.01 4.68 -17.36
CA ILE A 253 10.89 4.59 -18.30
C ILE A 253 11.45 4.83 -19.70
N PRO A 254 11.95 3.76 -20.37
CA PRO A 254 12.68 3.92 -21.64
C PRO A 254 11.84 4.54 -22.76
N ALA A 255 10.53 4.25 -22.78
CA ALA A 255 9.62 4.75 -23.81
C ALA A 255 9.61 6.29 -23.93
N ASP A 256 9.70 6.97 -22.77
CA ASP A 256 9.59 8.43 -22.71
C ASP A 256 10.95 9.10 -22.42
N ASN A 257 12.02 8.31 -22.36
CA ASN A 257 13.32 8.79 -21.95
C ASN A 257 13.26 9.53 -20.58
N THR A 258 12.45 8.95 -19.69
CA THR A 258 12.21 9.47 -18.34
C THR A 258 12.96 8.62 -17.32
N GLU A 259 13.55 9.30 -16.38
CA GLU A 259 14.25 8.71 -15.25
C GLU A 259 13.77 9.36 -13.95
N VAL A 260 13.56 8.56 -12.94
CA VAL A 260 13.23 9.01 -11.59
C VAL A 260 14.31 8.56 -10.65
N VAL A 261 14.82 9.46 -9.86
CA VAL A 261 15.93 9.21 -8.93
C VAL A 261 15.55 9.74 -7.55
N ARG A 262 15.73 8.91 -6.53
CA ARG A 262 15.60 9.34 -5.14
C ARG A 262 16.73 10.33 -4.82
N ASP A 263 16.38 11.48 -4.17
CA ASP A 263 17.34 12.54 -3.77
C ASP A 263 18.12 12.18 -2.50
#